data_9e5ed421683623411a4acd2edc216f41
#
_entry.id   9e5ed421683623411a4acd2edc216f41
#
_cell.length_a   1.000
_cell.length_b   1.000
_cell.length_c   1.000
_cell.angle_alpha   90.00
_cell.angle_beta   90.00
_cell.angle_gamma   90.00
#
_symmetry.space_group_name_H-M   'P 1'
#
loop_
_entity.id
_entity.type
_entity.pdbx_description
1 polymer ?
#
loop_
_entity_poly.entity_id
_entity_poly.type
_entity_poly.pdbx_seq_one_letter_code
_entity_poly.pdbx_strand_id
1 'polypeptide(L)'
;LSYSPFNYKILIFISLVIFFKVIEDVSLKNKIRYTFFYAFLIHAFGVSWVSESLMTYGLMSKVGSILVTTLFIIIISLPYILIALLHKPIKKNGIYNINLLAVIFLAVEYIKSLFFGGFPWLLIGNSQNGTIFNFIYPVFGTFMVSYIVVLMSSLFYKSFQVKHKQYILLSIILGSTYLSTYFISNNEEVKYDEYISYTIYQPNIYPDKIYDTDEYQDIIN
;
A
#
# COMPACT_ATOMS: atom_id res chain seq x y z
N LEU A 1 6.32 -7.62 -0.86
CA LEU A 1 5.95 -8.75 -1.74
C LEU A 1 4.50 -8.70 -2.23
N SER A 2 3.58 -8.00 -1.52
CA SER A 2 2.17 -7.88 -1.94
C SER A 2 1.95 -6.94 -3.14
N TYR A 3 2.89 -6.08 -3.40
CA TYR A 3 2.87 -5.11 -4.50
C TYR A 3 3.60 -5.65 -5.73
N SER A 4 3.33 -5.01 -6.89
CA SER A 4 4.07 -5.29 -8.12
C SER A 4 5.60 -5.12 -7.88
N PRO A 5 6.47 -5.93 -8.50
CA PRO A 5 6.17 -6.96 -9.50
C PRO A 5 5.79 -8.34 -8.93
N PHE A 6 5.90 -8.55 -7.61
CA PHE A 6 5.72 -9.87 -6.98
C PHE A 6 4.24 -10.31 -6.92
N ASN A 7 3.33 -9.39 -6.59
CA ASN A 7 1.87 -9.58 -6.57
C ASN A 7 1.34 -10.72 -5.68
N TYR A 8 2.06 -11.09 -4.60
CA TYR A 8 1.55 -12.05 -3.60
C TYR A 8 0.50 -11.38 -2.70
N LYS A 9 -0.67 -11.07 -3.24
CA LYS A 9 -1.71 -10.18 -2.69
C LYS A 9 -2.20 -10.57 -1.30
N ILE A 10 -2.22 -11.86 -0.97
CA ILE A 10 -2.62 -12.38 0.34
C ILE A 10 -1.66 -11.94 1.45
N LEU A 11 -0.39 -11.69 1.13
CA LEU A 11 0.62 -11.35 2.13
C LEU A 11 0.31 -10.03 2.87
N ILE A 12 -0.47 -9.12 2.28
CA ILE A 12 -0.87 -7.89 2.97
C ILE A 12 -1.76 -8.19 4.17
N PHE A 13 -2.71 -9.12 4.03
CA PHE A 13 -3.59 -9.55 5.12
C PHE A 13 -2.79 -10.19 6.26
N ILE A 14 -1.87 -11.08 5.92
CA ILE A 14 -0.99 -11.75 6.89
C ILE A 14 -0.13 -10.70 7.62
N SER A 15 0.45 -9.78 6.88
CA SER A 15 1.27 -8.68 7.44
C SER A 15 0.48 -7.82 8.42
N LEU A 16 -0.75 -7.44 8.06
CA LEU A 16 -1.62 -6.64 8.93
C LEU A 16 -2.05 -7.42 10.18
N VAL A 17 -2.40 -8.70 10.05
CA VAL A 17 -2.76 -9.56 11.21
C VAL A 17 -1.59 -9.68 12.18
N ILE A 18 -0.37 -9.90 11.68
CA ILE A 18 0.84 -9.94 12.52
C ILE A 18 1.07 -8.57 13.19
N PHE A 19 0.95 -7.49 12.44
CA PHE A 19 1.09 -6.14 12.95
C PHE A 19 0.09 -5.84 14.07
N PHE A 20 -1.19 -6.19 13.91
CA PHE A 20 -2.22 -6.01 14.95
C PHE A 20 -1.88 -6.80 16.21
N LYS A 21 -1.40 -8.05 16.04
CA LYS A 21 -0.94 -8.85 17.18
C LYS A 21 0.20 -8.18 17.94
N VAL A 22 1.14 -7.57 17.24
CA VAL A 22 2.32 -6.94 17.86
C VAL A 22 1.95 -5.68 18.63
N ILE A 23 0.95 -4.89 18.16
CA ILE A 23 0.58 -3.62 18.80
C ILE A 23 -0.53 -3.73 19.84
N GLU A 24 -1.21 -4.88 19.98
CA GLU A 24 -2.44 -5.01 20.77
C GLU A 24 -2.21 -4.78 22.28
N ASP A 25 -1.30 -5.52 22.88
CA ASP A 25 -1.14 -5.57 24.35
C ASP A 25 0.19 -4.96 24.84
N VAL A 26 0.70 -3.96 24.13
CA VAL A 26 1.97 -3.33 24.48
C VAL A 26 1.79 -1.91 25.00
N SER A 27 2.77 -1.40 25.73
CA SER A 27 2.78 -0.01 26.20
C SER A 27 2.77 0.97 25.03
N LEU A 28 2.24 2.17 25.25
CA LEU A 28 2.16 3.21 24.20
C LEU A 28 3.52 3.48 23.56
N LYS A 29 4.59 3.54 24.35
CA LYS A 29 5.97 3.74 23.85
C LYS A 29 6.37 2.65 22.85
N ASN A 30 6.11 1.39 23.18
CA ASN A 30 6.43 0.28 22.30
C ASN A 30 5.49 0.24 21.09
N LYS A 31 4.22 0.59 21.26
CA LYS A 31 3.25 0.70 20.17
C LYS A 31 3.72 1.72 19.12
N ILE A 32 4.15 2.90 19.55
CA ILE A 32 4.73 3.93 18.65
C ILE A 32 5.95 3.39 17.93
N ARG A 33 6.88 2.75 18.64
CA ARG A 33 8.09 2.16 18.02
C ARG A 33 7.73 1.11 16.95
N TYR A 34 6.88 0.14 17.30
CA TYR A 34 6.54 -0.95 16.38
C TYR A 34 5.76 -0.45 15.16
N THR A 35 4.85 0.51 15.36
CA THR A 35 4.10 1.11 14.25
C THR A 35 5.01 1.91 13.33
N PHE A 36 5.92 2.71 13.89
CA PHE A 36 6.90 3.44 13.09
C PHE A 36 7.82 2.49 12.32
N PHE A 37 8.38 1.46 12.97
CA PHE A 37 9.24 0.50 12.30
C PHE A 37 8.50 -0.30 11.22
N TYR A 38 7.25 -0.67 11.45
CA TYR A 38 6.42 -1.34 10.44
C TYR A 38 6.28 -0.47 9.19
N ALA A 39 5.91 0.80 9.35
CA ALA A 39 5.78 1.74 8.25
C ALA A 39 7.14 2.01 7.59
N PHE A 40 8.19 2.25 8.38
CA PHE A 40 9.54 2.49 7.88
C PHE A 40 10.04 1.33 7.00
N LEU A 41 9.87 0.09 7.43
CA LEU A 41 10.31 -1.07 6.66
C LEU A 41 9.54 -1.19 5.34
N ILE A 42 8.21 -1.00 5.35
CA ILE A 42 7.41 -1.02 4.11
C ILE A 42 7.92 0.04 3.14
N HIS A 43 8.13 1.26 3.60
CA HIS A 43 8.59 2.34 2.75
C HIS A 43 10.07 2.15 2.34
N ALA A 44 10.94 1.66 3.23
CA ALA A 44 12.34 1.39 2.91
C ALA A 44 12.49 0.41 1.75
N PHE A 45 11.68 -0.66 1.74
CA PHE A 45 11.71 -1.62 0.62
C PHE A 45 10.99 -1.12 -0.64
N GLY A 46 9.93 -0.32 -0.50
CA GLY A 46 9.12 0.06 -1.64
C GLY A 46 9.46 1.41 -2.26
N VAL A 47 10.31 2.22 -1.60
CA VAL A 47 10.67 3.59 -2.03
C VAL A 47 12.18 3.77 -2.18
N SER A 48 12.98 2.75 -1.90
CA SER A 48 14.46 2.81 -2.01
C SER A 48 14.98 3.20 -3.39
N TRP A 49 14.21 2.97 -4.45
CA TRP A 49 14.54 3.37 -5.82
C TRP A 49 14.72 4.89 -5.99
N VAL A 50 14.18 5.70 -5.07
CA VAL A 50 14.37 7.17 -5.07
C VAL A 50 15.85 7.51 -4.95
N SER A 51 16.66 6.74 -4.23
CA SER A 51 18.10 6.98 -4.13
C SER A 51 18.81 6.85 -5.49
N GLU A 52 18.40 5.88 -6.30
CA GLU A 52 18.92 5.70 -7.66
C GLU A 52 18.51 6.87 -8.56
N SER A 53 17.26 7.29 -8.46
CA SER A 53 16.77 8.46 -9.21
C SER A 53 17.53 9.75 -8.85
N LEU A 54 17.82 9.96 -7.56
CA LEU A 54 18.61 11.12 -7.12
C LEU A 54 20.07 11.05 -7.56
N MET A 55 20.67 9.86 -7.68
CA MET A 55 22.02 9.70 -8.22
C MET A 55 22.04 9.97 -9.72
N THR A 56 21.14 9.34 -10.46
CA THR A 56 21.16 9.35 -11.93
C THR A 56 20.71 10.69 -12.50
N TYR A 57 19.59 11.22 -12.01
CA TYR A 57 18.99 12.46 -12.56
C TYR A 57 19.26 13.70 -11.71
N GLY A 58 19.41 13.52 -10.40
CA GLY A 58 19.75 14.62 -9.47
C GLY A 58 21.24 14.89 -9.33
N LEU A 59 22.11 14.13 -10.02
CA LEU A 59 23.56 14.23 -9.96
C LEU A 59 24.12 14.24 -8.54
N MET A 60 23.41 13.62 -7.60
CA MET A 60 23.83 13.56 -6.20
C MET A 60 24.88 12.48 -5.99
N SER A 61 25.79 12.71 -5.04
CA SER A 61 26.69 11.66 -4.57
C SER A 61 25.91 10.49 -3.97
N LYS A 62 26.44 9.28 -4.07
CA LYS A 62 25.82 8.06 -3.53
C LYS A 62 25.44 8.20 -2.04
N VAL A 63 26.32 8.79 -1.23
CA VAL A 63 26.05 9.00 0.19
C VAL A 63 24.94 10.03 0.38
N GLY A 64 24.95 11.11 -0.35
CA GLY A 64 23.92 12.16 -0.30
C GLY A 64 22.55 11.61 -0.68
N SER A 65 22.45 10.85 -1.76
CA SER A 65 21.18 10.27 -2.23
C SER A 65 20.59 9.28 -1.21
N ILE A 66 21.41 8.43 -0.58
CA ILE A 66 20.98 7.51 0.47
C ILE A 66 20.46 8.28 1.70
N LEU A 67 21.17 9.32 2.12
CA LEU A 67 20.77 10.13 3.28
C LEU A 67 19.43 10.84 3.02
N VAL A 68 19.27 11.50 1.86
CA VAL A 68 18.03 12.18 1.47
C VAL A 68 16.88 11.18 1.35
N THR A 69 17.09 10.05 0.71
CA THR A 69 16.06 9.00 0.60
C THR A 69 15.67 8.45 1.96
N THR A 70 16.63 8.23 2.86
CA THR A 70 16.35 7.77 4.23
C THR A 70 15.52 8.78 4.99
N LEU A 71 15.85 10.07 4.91
CA LEU A 71 15.08 11.15 5.51
C LEU A 71 13.66 11.22 4.96
N PHE A 72 13.52 11.10 3.65
CA PHE A 72 12.22 11.03 2.98
C PHE A 72 11.37 9.85 3.49
N ILE A 73 11.95 8.65 3.60
CA ILE A 73 11.29 7.45 4.14
C ILE A 73 10.84 7.68 5.59
N ILE A 74 11.68 8.30 6.42
CA ILE A 74 11.33 8.66 7.80
C ILE A 74 10.08 9.56 7.79
N ILE A 75 10.10 10.63 7.02
CA ILE A 75 9.01 11.63 6.98
C ILE A 75 7.69 10.99 6.55
N ILE A 76 7.67 10.21 5.48
CA ILE A 76 6.43 9.55 5.00
C ILE A 76 5.95 8.44 5.94
N SER A 77 6.78 7.97 6.85
CA SER A 77 6.42 6.97 7.87
C SER A 77 5.85 7.60 9.16
N LEU A 78 6.10 8.88 9.42
CA LEU A 78 5.62 9.56 10.63
C LEU A 78 4.09 9.53 10.80
N PRO A 79 3.25 9.74 9.77
CA PRO A 79 1.80 9.70 9.91
C PRO A 79 1.28 8.39 10.51
N TYR A 80 1.98 7.28 10.31
CA TYR A 80 1.57 5.98 10.87
C TYR A 80 1.60 5.94 12.40
N ILE A 81 2.35 6.84 13.06
CA ILE A 81 2.34 6.97 14.52
C ILE A 81 0.92 7.28 15.04
N LEU A 82 0.07 7.93 14.24
CA LEU A 82 -1.33 8.17 14.59
C LEU A 82 -2.08 6.86 14.84
N ILE A 83 -1.73 5.77 14.15
CA ILE A 83 -2.30 4.44 14.41
C ILE A 83 -1.99 4.02 15.86
N ALA A 84 -0.74 4.20 16.30
CA ALA A 84 -0.35 3.85 17.66
C ALA A 84 -1.07 4.70 18.72
N LEU A 85 -1.24 5.99 18.46
CA LEU A 85 -1.88 6.94 19.38
C LEU A 85 -3.38 6.73 19.50
N LEU A 86 -4.05 6.42 18.39
CA LEU A 86 -5.51 6.31 18.32
C LEU A 86 -6.02 4.87 18.42
N HIS A 87 -5.13 3.87 18.32
CA HIS A 87 -5.50 2.46 18.40
C HIS A 87 -6.13 2.11 19.73
N LYS A 88 -7.34 1.55 19.65
CA LYS A 88 -8.02 0.92 20.81
C LYS A 88 -7.95 -0.60 20.67
N PRO A 89 -7.79 -1.34 21.80
CA PRO A 89 -7.67 -2.79 21.75
C PRO A 89 -8.83 -3.46 21.02
N ILE A 90 -8.51 -4.27 20.02
CA ILE A 90 -9.51 -5.00 19.21
C ILE A 90 -10.28 -6.01 20.06
N LYS A 91 -9.66 -6.54 21.12
CA LYS A 91 -10.29 -7.47 22.07
C LYS A 91 -11.49 -6.86 22.80
N LYS A 92 -11.45 -5.56 23.08
CA LYS A 92 -12.51 -4.79 23.74
C LYS A 92 -13.45 -4.19 22.68
N ASN A 93 -14.71 -3.97 23.03
CA ASN A 93 -15.73 -3.25 22.22
C ASN A 93 -15.92 -3.75 20.75
N GLY A 94 -15.51 -4.98 20.45
CA GLY A 94 -15.91 -5.69 19.24
C GLY A 94 -15.73 -4.93 17.93
N ILE A 95 -16.80 -4.84 17.16
CA ILE A 95 -16.83 -4.29 15.79
C ILE A 95 -16.50 -2.80 15.73
N TYR A 96 -16.80 -2.05 16.80
CA TYR A 96 -16.50 -0.61 16.84
C TYR A 96 -15.00 -0.32 16.75
N ASN A 97 -14.17 -1.05 17.52
CA ASN A 97 -12.73 -0.84 17.49
C ASN A 97 -12.09 -1.32 16.17
N ILE A 98 -12.67 -2.35 15.56
CA ILE A 98 -12.29 -2.85 14.24
C ILE A 98 -12.52 -1.77 13.18
N ASN A 99 -13.72 -1.17 13.13
CA ASN A 99 -14.04 -0.07 12.23
C ASN A 99 -13.15 1.15 12.47
N LEU A 100 -12.99 1.55 13.73
CA LEU A 100 -12.15 2.68 14.10
C LEU A 100 -10.71 2.50 13.58
N LEU A 101 -10.15 1.31 13.70
CA LEU A 101 -8.80 1.01 13.21
C LEU A 101 -8.72 1.15 11.69
N ALA A 102 -9.71 0.66 10.95
CA ALA A 102 -9.76 0.81 9.49
C ALA A 102 -9.87 2.27 9.06
N VAL A 103 -10.66 3.08 9.77
CA VAL A 103 -10.78 4.53 9.54
C VAL A 103 -9.46 5.25 9.84
N ILE A 104 -8.77 4.87 10.92
CA ILE A 104 -7.46 5.47 11.25
C ILE A 104 -6.44 5.18 10.15
N PHE A 105 -6.38 3.94 9.64
CA PHE A 105 -5.49 3.60 8.52
C PHE A 105 -5.81 4.41 7.27
N LEU A 106 -7.10 4.53 6.92
CA LEU A 106 -7.56 5.36 5.80
C LEU A 106 -7.10 6.81 5.96
N ALA A 107 -7.28 7.40 7.15
CA ALA A 107 -6.88 8.78 7.43
C ALA A 107 -5.35 8.94 7.32
N VAL A 108 -4.57 7.98 7.83
CA VAL A 108 -3.11 7.97 7.75
C VAL A 108 -2.63 7.89 6.31
N GLU A 109 -3.20 7.01 5.50
CA GLU A 109 -2.86 6.91 4.07
C GLU A 109 -3.24 8.18 3.30
N TYR A 110 -4.39 8.77 3.61
CA TYR A 110 -4.81 10.04 3.02
C TYR A 110 -3.83 11.17 3.38
N ILE A 111 -3.49 11.34 4.66
CA ILE A 111 -2.50 12.33 5.11
C ILE A 111 -1.16 12.12 4.40
N LYS A 112 -0.68 10.87 4.35
CA LYS A 112 0.57 10.53 3.64
C LYS A 112 0.50 10.92 2.16
N SER A 113 -0.64 10.70 1.52
CA SER A 113 -0.81 10.99 0.09
C SER A 113 -0.74 12.47 -0.26
N LEU A 114 -0.88 13.37 0.73
CA LEU A 114 -0.78 14.82 0.54
C LEU A 114 0.67 15.34 0.64
N PHE A 115 1.61 14.52 1.12
CA PHE A 115 2.99 14.96 1.31
C PHE A 115 3.68 15.22 -0.03
N PHE A 116 4.56 16.22 -0.05
CA PHE A 116 5.39 16.57 -1.21
C PHE A 116 4.61 16.81 -2.52
N GLY A 117 3.42 17.41 -2.40
CA GLY A 117 2.56 17.67 -3.57
C GLY A 117 1.79 16.46 -4.08
N GLY A 118 1.82 15.36 -3.31
CA GLY A 118 1.10 14.12 -3.61
C GLY A 118 2.03 12.92 -3.78
N PHE A 119 2.14 12.10 -2.75
CA PHE A 119 2.91 10.84 -2.80
C PHE A 119 2.06 9.64 -2.36
N PRO A 120 1.09 9.20 -3.19
CA PRO A 120 0.20 8.08 -2.88
C PRO A 120 0.86 6.71 -3.11
N TRP A 121 2.16 6.56 -2.84
CA TRP A 121 2.90 5.32 -3.03
C TRP A 121 2.59 4.30 -1.94
N LEU A 122 2.52 3.02 -2.30
CA LEU A 122 2.32 1.89 -1.38
C LEU A 122 1.06 2.02 -0.51
N LEU A 123 -0.04 2.55 -1.07
CA LEU A 123 -1.34 2.45 -0.41
C LEU A 123 -1.73 0.97 -0.30
N ILE A 124 -2.28 0.57 0.84
CA ILE A 124 -2.67 -0.83 1.09
C ILE A 124 -3.60 -1.34 -0.03
N GLY A 125 -4.55 -0.51 -0.45
CA GLY A 125 -5.47 -0.85 -1.54
C GLY A 125 -4.77 -1.21 -2.84
N ASN A 126 -3.68 -0.54 -3.20
CA ASN A 126 -2.94 -0.82 -4.44
C ASN A 126 -2.40 -2.26 -4.50
N SER A 127 -2.20 -2.91 -3.36
CA SER A 127 -1.80 -4.32 -3.30
C SER A 127 -2.86 -5.28 -3.83
N GLN A 128 -4.10 -4.82 -3.99
CA GLN A 128 -5.25 -5.62 -4.38
C GLN A 128 -5.70 -5.42 -5.84
N ASN A 129 -4.92 -4.68 -6.62
CA ASN A 129 -5.20 -4.51 -8.04
C ASN A 129 -5.22 -5.87 -8.77
N GLY A 130 -6.22 -6.10 -9.63
CA GLY A 130 -6.45 -7.40 -10.29
C GLY A 130 -7.08 -8.45 -9.38
N THR A 131 -7.82 -8.06 -8.34
CA THR A 131 -8.65 -8.95 -7.51
C THR A 131 -10.12 -8.56 -7.61
N ILE A 132 -11.00 -9.22 -6.85
CA ILE A 132 -12.42 -8.85 -6.69
C ILE A 132 -12.61 -7.36 -6.39
N PHE A 133 -11.64 -6.70 -5.75
CA PHE A 133 -11.74 -5.28 -5.42
C PHE A 133 -11.70 -4.35 -6.64
N ASN A 134 -11.44 -4.88 -7.85
CA ASN A 134 -11.49 -4.10 -9.09
C ASN A 134 -12.84 -3.41 -9.32
N PHE A 135 -13.93 -3.96 -8.80
CA PHE A 135 -15.26 -3.33 -8.86
C PHE A 135 -15.39 -2.08 -7.97
N ILE A 136 -14.53 -1.96 -6.96
CA ILE A 136 -14.60 -0.87 -5.99
C ILE A 136 -13.83 0.36 -6.46
N TYR A 137 -12.70 0.14 -7.15
CA TYR A 137 -11.82 1.25 -7.58
C TYR A 137 -12.51 2.32 -8.42
N PRO A 138 -13.34 1.99 -9.44
CA PRO A 138 -13.99 3.02 -10.27
C PRO A 138 -14.96 3.90 -9.50
N VAL A 139 -15.57 3.41 -8.42
CA VAL A 139 -16.62 4.10 -7.66
C VAL A 139 -16.06 4.80 -6.42
N PHE A 140 -15.21 4.12 -5.65
CA PHE A 140 -14.77 4.57 -4.33
C PHE A 140 -13.25 4.78 -4.22
N GLY A 141 -12.51 4.46 -5.26
CA GLY A 141 -11.06 4.61 -5.31
C GLY A 141 -10.28 3.66 -4.40
N THR A 142 -8.97 3.79 -4.43
CA THR A 142 -8.02 2.95 -3.70
C THR A 142 -8.17 3.03 -2.18
N PHE A 143 -8.53 4.19 -1.64
CA PHE A 143 -8.67 4.38 -0.20
C PHE A 143 -9.78 3.50 0.40
N MET A 144 -10.89 3.30 -0.31
CA MET A 144 -11.94 2.39 0.14
C MET A 144 -11.45 0.94 0.15
N VAL A 145 -10.65 0.54 -0.84
CA VAL A 145 -10.04 -0.79 -0.85
C VAL A 145 -9.08 -0.95 0.32
N SER A 146 -8.25 0.05 0.63
CA SER A 146 -7.40 0.05 1.83
C SER A 146 -8.23 -0.15 3.10
N TYR A 147 -9.33 0.60 3.25
CA TYR A 147 -10.25 0.46 4.38
C TYR A 147 -10.78 -0.97 4.51
N ILE A 148 -11.26 -1.57 3.42
CA ILE A 148 -11.81 -2.93 3.42
C ILE A 148 -10.73 -3.96 3.77
N VAL A 149 -9.53 -3.84 3.21
CA VAL A 149 -8.41 -4.76 3.50
C VAL A 149 -8.04 -4.71 4.99
N VAL A 150 -7.95 -3.52 5.58
CA VAL A 150 -7.68 -3.35 7.01
C VAL A 150 -8.83 -3.90 7.86
N LEU A 151 -10.07 -3.64 7.46
CA LEU A 151 -11.28 -4.16 8.13
C LEU A 151 -11.28 -5.69 8.14
N MET A 152 -11.07 -6.33 6.99
CA MET A 152 -10.99 -7.79 6.86
C MET A 152 -9.86 -8.36 7.72
N SER A 153 -8.65 -7.79 7.64
CA SER A 153 -7.51 -8.21 8.46
C SER A 153 -7.78 -8.10 9.95
N SER A 154 -8.48 -7.05 10.37
CA SER A 154 -8.87 -6.84 11.77
C SER A 154 -9.92 -7.85 12.23
N LEU A 155 -10.86 -8.23 11.37
CA LEU A 155 -11.85 -9.28 11.61
C LEU A 155 -11.17 -10.65 11.74
N PHE A 156 -10.23 -10.98 10.86
CA PHE A 156 -9.43 -12.20 10.95
C PHE A 156 -8.65 -12.24 12.27
N TYR A 157 -7.97 -11.16 12.62
CA TYR A 157 -7.27 -11.07 13.90
C TYR A 157 -8.20 -11.30 15.08
N LYS A 158 -9.39 -10.67 15.09
CA LYS A 158 -10.41 -10.83 16.14
C LYS A 158 -10.89 -12.26 16.26
N SER A 159 -11.10 -12.96 15.16
CA SER A 159 -11.57 -14.34 15.17
C SER A 159 -10.62 -15.29 15.91
N PHE A 160 -9.31 -15.05 15.81
CA PHE A 160 -8.30 -15.80 16.56
C PHE A 160 -8.28 -15.47 18.05
N GLN A 161 -8.62 -14.24 18.42
CA GLN A 161 -8.54 -13.78 19.82
C GLN A 161 -9.74 -14.19 20.68
N VAL A 162 -10.94 -14.11 20.14
CA VAL A 162 -12.17 -14.21 20.94
C VAL A 162 -12.85 -15.57 20.81
N LYS A 163 -12.45 -16.40 19.86
CA LYS A 163 -13.05 -17.72 19.55
C LYS A 163 -14.59 -17.70 19.43
N HIS A 164 -15.18 -16.53 19.17
CA HIS A 164 -16.62 -16.43 18.93
C HIS A 164 -16.95 -16.97 17.55
N LYS A 165 -17.83 -17.96 17.48
CA LYS A 165 -18.25 -18.63 16.23
C LYS A 165 -18.66 -17.65 15.13
N GLN A 166 -19.28 -16.52 15.47
CA GLN A 166 -19.72 -15.49 14.53
C GLN A 166 -18.55 -14.82 13.79
N TYR A 167 -17.46 -14.47 14.51
CA TYR A 167 -16.28 -13.86 13.87
C TYR A 167 -15.52 -14.87 13.02
N ILE A 168 -15.44 -16.12 13.48
CA ILE A 168 -14.82 -17.21 12.71
C ILE A 168 -15.60 -17.44 11.41
N LEU A 169 -16.94 -17.57 11.51
CA LEU A 169 -17.79 -17.78 10.34
C LEU A 169 -17.68 -16.62 9.34
N LEU A 170 -17.75 -15.38 9.83
CA LEU A 170 -17.62 -14.19 8.99
C LEU A 170 -16.23 -14.14 8.29
N SER A 171 -15.17 -14.46 9.01
CA SER A 171 -13.82 -14.53 8.45
C SER A 171 -13.69 -15.61 7.38
N ILE A 172 -14.29 -16.78 7.59
CA ILE A 172 -14.32 -17.87 6.60
C ILE A 172 -15.09 -17.44 5.35
N ILE A 173 -16.27 -16.84 5.50
CA ILE A 173 -17.08 -16.35 4.37
C ILE A 173 -16.30 -15.32 3.55
N LEU A 174 -15.76 -14.29 4.21
CA LEU A 174 -14.98 -13.25 3.53
C LEU A 174 -13.73 -13.82 2.85
N GLY A 175 -13.02 -14.71 3.53
CA GLY A 175 -11.83 -15.36 2.98
C GLY A 175 -12.14 -16.26 1.78
N SER A 176 -13.19 -17.08 1.86
CA SER A 176 -13.61 -17.96 0.76
C SER A 176 -14.13 -17.17 -0.44
N THR A 177 -14.91 -16.11 -0.20
CA THR A 177 -15.36 -15.21 -1.28
C THR A 177 -14.17 -14.54 -1.96
N TYR A 178 -13.21 -14.03 -1.19
CA TYR A 178 -12.00 -13.43 -1.76
C TYR A 178 -11.19 -14.43 -2.58
N LEU A 179 -10.97 -15.63 -2.06
CA LEU A 179 -10.19 -16.65 -2.76
C LEU A 179 -10.89 -17.12 -4.03
N SER A 180 -12.21 -17.42 -3.98
CA SER A 180 -12.95 -17.88 -5.15
C SER A 180 -12.93 -16.84 -6.28
N THR A 181 -13.15 -15.57 -5.97
CA THR A 181 -13.12 -14.52 -6.97
C THR A 181 -11.71 -14.22 -7.49
N TYR A 182 -10.67 -14.35 -6.65
CA TYR A 182 -9.28 -14.26 -7.08
C TYR A 182 -8.95 -15.33 -8.15
N PHE A 183 -9.39 -16.58 -7.93
CA PHE A 183 -9.18 -17.64 -8.91
C PHE A 183 -10.02 -17.45 -10.19
N ILE A 184 -11.26 -16.99 -10.08
CA ILE A 184 -12.13 -16.72 -11.24
C ILE A 184 -11.54 -15.58 -12.07
N SER A 185 -11.19 -14.45 -11.45
CA SER A 185 -10.66 -13.27 -12.15
C SER A 185 -9.34 -13.53 -12.89
N ASN A 186 -8.49 -14.43 -12.36
CA ASN A 186 -7.24 -14.78 -13.05
C ASN A 186 -7.43 -15.70 -14.26
N ASN A 187 -8.61 -16.31 -14.41
CA ASN A 187 -8.91 -17.24 -15.50
C ASN A 187 -9.86 -16.66 -16.56
N GLU A 188 -10.41 -15.45 -16.35
CA GLU A 188 -11.23 -14.79 -17.35
C GLU A 188 -10.37 -14.03 -18.35
N GLU A 189 -10.35 -14.49 -19.59
CA GLU A 189 -9.89 -13.68 -20.73
C GLU A 189 -10.93 -12.60 -21.01
N VAL A 190 -10.52 -11.34 -20.91
CA VAL A 190 -11.37 -10.20 -21.28
C VAL A 190 -11.55 -10.23 -22.78
N LYS A 191 -12.74 -10.62 -23.25
CA LYS A 191 -13.12 -10.52 -24.66
C LYS A 191 -13.53 -9.07 -24.93
N TYR A 192 -12.85 -8.44 -25.86
CA TYR A 192 -13.20 -7.10 -26.34
C TYR A 192 -13.99 -7.27 -27.64
N ASP A 193 -15.16 -6.65 -27.72
CA ASP A 193 -16.02 -6.67 -28.92
C ASP A 193 -15.59 -5.63 -29.95
N GLU A 194 -14.82 -4.63 -29.55
CA GLU A 194 -14.29 -3.57 -30.43
C GLU A 194 -12.79 -3.39 -30.21
N TYR A 195 -12.07 -3.25 -31.34
CA TYR A 195 -10.64 -2.98 -31.34
C TYR A 195 -10.39 -1.56 -31.82
N ILE A 196 -9.67 -0.78 -31.01
CA ILE A 196 -9.11 0.51 -31.41
C ILE A 196 -7.64 0.27 -31.75
N SER A 197 -7.24 0.48 -33.00
CA SER A 197 -5.84 0.45 -33.38
C SER A 197 -5.19 1.78 -33.04
N TYR A 198 -4.09 1.74 -32.32
CA TYR A 198 -3.26 2.89 -32.04
C TYR A 198 -1.80 2.55 -32.23
N THR A 199 -1.01 3.54 -32.60
CA THR A 199 0.44 3.41 -32.72
C THR A 199 1.10 4.12 -31.56
N ILE A 200 1.95 3.41 -30.82
CA ILE A 200 2.76 3.98 -29.77
C ILE A 200 4.15 4.24 -30.35
N TYR A 201 4.56 5.50 -30.39
CA TYR A 201 5.93 5.88 -30.74
C TYR A 201 6.72 6.16 -29.46
N GLN A 202 7.72 5.31 -29.20
CA GLN A 202 8.63 5.50 -28.06
C GLN A 202 10.03 5.81 -28.62
N PRO A 203 10.46 7.08 -28.59
CA PRO A 203 11.72 7.50 -29.19
C PRO A 203 12.96 7.01 -28.44
N ASN A 204 12.78 6.44 -27.24
CA ASN A 204 13.85 5.91 -26.36
C ASN A 204 14.97 6.93 -26.07
N ILE A 205 14.56 8.18 -25.88
CA ILE A 205 15.46 9.28 -25.54
C ILE A 205 15.75 9.23 -24.05
N TYR A 206 17.02 9.20 -23.67
CA TYR A 206 17.41 9.28 -22.26
C TYR A 206 17.10 10.68 -21.70
N PRO A 207 16.59 10.79 -20.45
CA PRO A 207 16.21 12.07 -19.84
C PRO A 207 17.35 13.10 -19.74
N ASP A 208 18.59 12.66 -19.60
CA ASP A 208 19.77 13.50 -19.58
C ASP A 208 20.02 14.21 -20.94
N LYS A 209 19.64 13.57 -22.05
CA LYS A 209 19.76 14.13 -23.39
C LYS A 209 18.70 15.17 -23.75
N ILE A 210 17.54 15.15 -23.05
CA ILE A 210 16.46 16.13 -23.27
C ILE A 210 16.88 17.55 -22.85
N TYR A 211 17.79 17.65 -21.89
CA TYR A 211 18.29 18.92 -21.36
C TYR A 211 19.58 19.42 -22.04
N ASP A 212 20.16 18.64 -22.97
CA ASP A 212 21.27 19.05 -23.78
C ASP A 212 20.73 19.71 -25.05
N THR A 213 20.90 21.06 -25.15
CA THR A 213 20.35 21.88 -26.25
C THR A 213 20.90 21.51 -27.60
N ASP A 214 22.11 20.97 -27.68
CA ASP A 214 22.75 20.62 -28.95
C ASP A 214 22.23 19.25 -29.45
N GLU A 215 22.04 18.26 -28.59
CA GLU A 215 21.42 16.97 -28.95
C GLU A 215 19.89 17.07 -29.17
N TYR A 216 19.21 18.04 -28.54
CA TYR A 216 17.75 18.21 -28.69
C TYR A 216 17.37 18.64 -30.12
N GLN A 217 18.19 19.43 -30.80
CA GLN A 217 17.96 19.83 -32.17
C GLN A 217 18.11 18.66 -33.17
N ASP A 218 19.00 17.70 -32.89
CA ASP A 218 19.19 16.50 -33.73
C ASP A 218 18.06 15.48 -33.57
N ILE A 219 17.28 15.55 -32.47
CA ILE A 219 16.14 14.67 -32.18
C ILE A 219 14.86 15.15 -32.89
N ILE A 220 14.74 16.47 -33.15
CA ILE A 220 13.55 17.09 -33.74
C ILE A 220 13.63 17.13 -35.28
N ASN A 221 14.83 17.08 -35.85
CA ASN A 221 15.07 17.07 -37.30
C ASN A 221 15.11 15.64 -37.82
#